data_a8836a21c51e37ad4c11cc5f906deb87
#
_entry.id   a8836a21c51e37ad4c11cc5f906deb87
#
_cell.length_a   1.000
_cell.length_b   1.000
_cell.length_c   1.000
_cell.angle_alpha   90.00
_cell.angle_beta   90.00
_cell.angle_gamma   90.00
#
_symmetry.space_group_name_H-M   'P 1'
#
loop_
_entity.id
_entity.type
_entity.pdbx_description
1 polymer ?
#
loop_
_entity_poly.entity_id
_entity_poly.type
_entity_poly.pdbx_seq_one_letter_code
_entity_poly.pdbx_strand_id
1 'polypeptide(L)'
;MSGGAVEMPPPDPADQAQEATAEPGADPSATDSSATDQPAINVEAAAGVRTFQLVPEKSRMQYFVEEEFLGQAVPFITAIGATGALAGEIALRFDEAGVAIERGEFTADLSTLTSDRPRRDQAIRDRWLESSRFPIATFAASEVVNLPADAALGQDVPFQVQGDMTIRDVTNPITWDMTARVDGGMMTGAATTFFYMKEYGFDPPDVAGILRVTDGVTVTVNFVAQETP
;
A
#
# COMPACT_ATOMS: atom_id res chain seq x y z
N MET A 1 -52.01 -25.32 12.07
CA MET A 1 -52.26 -23.89 12.12
C MET A 1 -50.99 -23.24 11.60
N SER A 2 -50.79 -23.10 10.41
CA SER A 2 -51.28 -22.22 9.33
C SER A 2 -51.09 -20.72 9.63
N GLY A 3 -50.31 -20.08 8.86
CA GLY A 3 -50.20 -18.64 8.70
C GLY A 3 -48.71 -18.19 8.59
N GLY A 4 -48.24 -17.62 7.56
CA GLY A 4 -48.72 -17.04 6.32
C GLY A 4 -47.61 -16.09 5.90
N ALA A 5 -46.97 -16.37 4.78
CA ALA A 5 -46.00 -15.46 4.12
C ALA A 5 -46.77 -14.21 3.61
N VAL A 6 -46.21 -13.03 3.89
CA VAL A 6 -46.66 -11.80 3.25
C VAL A 6 -45.66 -11.41 2.19
N GLU A 7 -46.09 -11.69 0.95
CA GLU A 7 -45.46 -11.30 -0.29
C GLU A 7 -45.82 -9.80 -0.57
N MET A 8 -44.84 -8.96 -0.80
CA MET A 8 -45.02 -7.61 -1.29
C MET A 8 -44.95 -7.60 -2.84
N PRO A 9 -45.91 -6.95 -3.53
CA PRO A 9 -45.88 -6.84 -4.97
C PRO A 9 -44.92 -5.73 -5.47
N PRO A 10 -44.48 -5.85 -6.76
CA PRO A 10 -43.61 -4.86 -7.39
C PRO A 10 -44.38 -3.61 -7.85
N PRO A 11 -43.73 -2.45 -7.97
CA PRO A 11 -44.37 -1.28 -8.53
C PRO A 11 -44.45 -1.34 -10.05
N ASP A 12 -45.61 -0.91 -10.55
CA ASP A 12 -46.06 -0.84 -11.94
C ASP A 12 -45.42 0.38 -12.66
N PRO A 13 -45.11 0.27 -13.95
CA PRO A 13 -44.64 1.37 -14.77
C PRO A 13 -45.80 1.97 -15.60
N ALA A 14 -46.02 3.26 -15.53
CA ALA A 14 -46.50 4.13 -16.58
C ALA A 14 -47.31 5.32 -16.04
N ASP A 15 -46.85 6.51 -16.39
CA ASP A 15 -47.69 7.55 -17.03
C ASP A 15 -46.76 8.65 -17.58
N GLN A 16 -46.65 8.69 -18.82
CA GLN A 16 -47.06 9.40 -20.01
C GLN A 16 -47.01 10.94 -19.90
N ALA A 17 -46.12 11.44 -20.70
CA ALA A 17 -46.12 12.59 -21.59
C ALA A 17 -47.23 13.65 -21.49
N GLN A 18 -46.80 14.92 -21.49
CA GLN A 18 -47.50 15.98 -22.22
C GLN A 18 -46.53 17.03 -22.75
N GLU A 19 -46.54 17.17 -24.09
CA GLU A 19 -45.97 18.26 -24.88
C GLU A 19 -46.71 19.61 -24.61
N ALA A 20 -45.96 20.69 -24.66
CA ALA A 20 -46.49 21.95 -25.22
C ALA A 20 -45.36 22.92 -25.60
N THR A 21 -45.35 23.21 -26.84
CA THR A 21 -44.71 24.17 -27.74
C THR A 21 -44.70 25.60 -27.26
N ALA A 22 -43.59 26.36 -27.46
CA ALA A 22 -43.43 27.61 -28.23
C ALA A 22 -42.16 28.37 -27.89
N GLU A 23 -41.36 28.62 -28.90
CA GLU A 23 -40.30 29.67 -29.05
C GLU A 23 -40.92 31.04 -29.35
N PRO A 24 -40.16 32.18 -29.53
CA PRO A 24 -38.74 32.47 -29.31
C PRO A 24 -38.47 33.86 -28.66
N GLY A 25 -37.21 34.11 -28.30
CA GLY A 25 -36.82 35.51 -28.09
C GLY A 25 -35.49 35.76 -27.35
N ALA A 26 -34.43 36.06 -28.16
CA ALA A 26 -33.31 36.99 -27.89
C ALA A 26 -32.25 36.61 -26.86
N ASP A 27 -31.08 36.28 -27.39
CA ASP A 27 -29.64 36.51 -27.13
C ASP A 27 -29.29 37.90 -26.50
N PRO A 28 -28.07 38.17 -25.96
CA PRO A 28 -26.91 37.33 -25.63
C PRO A 28 -26.17 37.71 -24.32
N SER A 29 -25.11 36.93 -24.01
CA SER A 29 -23.93 37.30 -23.24
C SER A 29 -24.01 37.32 -21.72
N ALA A 30 -23.57 36.25 -21.14
CA ALA A 30 -22.62 36.28 -20.03
C ALA A 30 -21.93 34.90 -19.99
N THR A 31 -20.75 34.84 -20.58
CA THR A 31 -19.71 33.86 -20.35
C THR A 31 -19.31 33.95 -18.87
N ASP A 32 -19.84 33.10 -18.04
CA ASP A 32 -19.24 32.80 -16.74
C ASP A 32 -18.58 31.41 -16.86
N SER A 33 -17.37 31.44 -17.40
CA SER A 33 -16.42 30.34 -17.31
C SER A 33 -15.86 30.37 -15.89
N SER A 34 -16.59 29.81 -14.95
CA SER A 34 -15.97 29.32 -13.71
C SER A 34 -15.12 28.10 -14.08
N ALA A 35 -13.96 28.36 -14.72
CA ALA A 35 -12.86 27.45 -14.71
C ALA A 35 -12.49 27.27 -13.25
N THR A 36 -12.82 26.11 -12.71
CA THR A 36 -12.26 25.60 -11.46
C THR A 36 -10.73 25.61 -11.68
N ASP A 37 -10.09 26.60 -11.10
CA ASP A 37 -8.66 26.74 -11.02
C ASP A 37 -8.14 25.60 -10.15
N GLN A 38 -7.98 24.40 -10.74
CA GLN A 38 -7.19 23.35 -10.15
C GLN A 38 -5.75 23.85 -10.25
N PRO A 39 -5.02 23.93 -9.12
CA PRO A 39 -3.61 24.26 -9.20
C PRO A 39 -2.93 23.16 -9.99
N ALA A 40 -2.59 23.44 -11.24
CA ALA A 40 -1.61 22.66 -11.96
C ALA A 40 -0.40 22.51 -11.04
N ILE A 41 0.14 21.31 -10.94
CA ILE A 41 1.39 21.07 -10.21
C ILE A 41 2.34 22.18 -10.66
N ASN A 42 2.75 23.01 -9.71
CA ASN A 42 3.80 23.97 -9.99
C ASN A 42 5.12 23.18 -10.06
N VAL A 43 5.35 22.50 -11.19
CA VAL A 43 6.52 21.65 -11.47
C VAL A 43 7.81 22.47 -11.35
N GLU A 44 7.75 23.77 -11.62
CA GLU A 44 8.91 24.67 -11.44
C GLU A 44 9.37 24.80 -9.98
N ALA A 45 8.45 24.73 -9.02
CA ALA A 45 8.81 24.77 -7.58
C ALA A 45 9.33 23.42 -7.05
N ALA A 46 9.11 22.32 -7.80
CA ALA A 46 9.51 20.96 -7.43
C ALA A 46 10.63 20.39 -8.31
N ALA A 47 11.02 21.11 -9.39
CA ALA A 47 12.02 20.61 -10.34
C ALA A 47 13.37 20.35 -9.67
N GLY A 48 13.94 19.16 -9.92
CA GLY A 48 15.23 18.77 -9.40
C GLY A 48 15.19 17.41 -8.67
N VAL A 49 16.32 17.05 -8.09
CA VAL A 49 16.43 15.83 -7.27
C VAL A 49 16.18 16.20 -5.81
N ARG A 50 15.23 15.52 -5.20
CA ARG A 50 14.89 15.65 -3.77
C ARG A 50 15.13 14.31 -3.07
N THR A 51 15.83 14.35 -1.97
CA THR A 51 16.13 13.13 -1.18
C THR A 51 15.28 13.12 0.09
N PHE A 52 14.61 12.01 0.33
CA PHE A 52 13.80 11.81 1.52
C PHE A 52 14.38 10.66 2.33
N GLN A 53 14.68 10.92 3.60
CA GLN A 53 15.15 9.92 4.55
C GLN A 53 14.01 9.45 5.45
N LEU A 54 13.85 8.15 5.59
CA LEU A 54 12.84 7.55 6.45
C LEU A 54 13.05 7.95 7.91
N VAL A 55 11.97 8.26 8.61
CA VAL A 55 11.95 8.58 10.04
C VAL A 55 11.49 7.32 10.80
N PRO A 56 12.42 6.53 11.39
CA PRO A 56 12.12 5.23 11.97
C PRO A 56 11.05 5.28 13.06
N GLU A 57 11.11 6.27 13.94
CA GLU A 57 10.20 6.43 15.10
C GLU A 57 8.75 6.71 14.69
N LYS A 58 8.54 7.13 13.44
CA LYS A 58 7.23 7.42 12.85
C LYS A 58 6.80 6.40 11.80
N SER A 59 7.60 5.36 11.60
CA SER A 59 7.38 4.36 10.56
C SER A 59 7.22 2.97 11.18
N ARG A 60 6.42 2.12 10.55
CA ARG A 60 6.13 0.79 11.04
C ARG A 60 5.84 -0.17 9.91
N MET A 61 6.47 -1.32 9.94
CA MET A 61 6.17 -2.46 9.07
C MET A 61 5.35 -3.50 9.83
N GLN A 62 4.38 -4.11 9.14
CA GLN A 62 3.60 -5.25 9.63
C GLN A 62 3.55 -6.33 8.56
N TYR A 63 3.60 -7.59 8.99
CA TYR A 63 3.27 -8.73 8.16
C TYR A 63 1.93 -9.33 8.58
N PHE A 64 1.24 -9.95 7.62
CA PHE A 64 0.00 -10.67 7.81
C PHE A 64 0.12 -12.03 7.13
N VAL A 65 -0.13 -13.11 7.87
CA VAL A 65 -0.18 -14.47 7.36
C VAL A 65 -1.38 -15.21 7.94
N GLU A 66 -1.94 -16.14 7.19
CA GLU A 66 -3.04 -16.97 7.69
C GLU A 66 -2.49 -18.24 8.35
N GLU A 67 -2.94 -18.49 9.56
CA GLU A 67 -2.66 -19.70 10.35
C GLU A 67 -3.92 -20.55 10.39
N GLU A 68 -3.81 -21.83 9.98
CA GLU A 68 -4.85 -22.84 10.11
C GLU A 68 -4.56 -23.73 11.33
N PHE A 69 -5.42 -23.68 12.33
CA PHE A 69 -5.35 -24.54 13.50
C PHE A 69 -6.16 -25.82 13.30
N LEU A 70 -5.48 -26.94 13.25
CA LEU A 70 -6.09 -28.24 12.99
C LEU A 70 -6.93 -28.69 14.21
N GLY A 71 -8.18 -29.11 13.95
CA GLY A 71 -9.08 -29.63 14.98
C GLY A 71 -9.73 -28.58 15.87
N GLN A 72 -9.69 -27.29 15.52
CA GLN A 72 -10.37 -26.21 16.25
C GLN A 72 -11.67 -25.77 15.55
N ALA A 73 -12.61 -25.21 16.33
CA ALA A 73 -13.89 -24.72 15.84
C ALA A 73 -13.74 -23.47 14.94
N VAL A 74 -12.70 -22.66 15.19
CA VAL A 74 -12.28 -21.54 14.33
C VAL A 74 -10.88 -21.88 13.81
N PRO A 75 -10.79 -22.50 12.63
CA PRO A 75 -9.52 -23.03 12.16
C PRO A 75 -8.58 -21.97 11.62
N PHE A 76 -9.09 -20.84 11.13
CA PHE A 76 -8.27 -19.80 10.48
C PHE A 76 -8.17 -18.56 11.35
N ILE A 77 -6.96 -18.06 11.54
CA ILE A 77 -6.67 -16.74 12.12
C ILE A 77 -5.59 -16.04 11.31
N THR A 78 -5.63 -14.72 11.29
CA THR A 78 -4.53 -13.93 10.74
C THR A 78 -3.51 -13.64 11.84
N ALA A 79 -2.30 -14.15 11.66
CA ALA A 79 -1.18 -13.78 12.51
C ALA A 79 -0.57 -12.47 12.01
N ILE A 80 -0.33 -11.54 12.94
CA ILE A 80 0.23 -10.23 12.65
C ILE A 80 1.48 -10.06 13.50
N GLY A 81 2.57 -9.67 12.86
CA GLY A 81 3.76 -9.22 13.55
C GLY A 81 4.26 -7.89 12.98
N ALA A 82 5.05 -7.18 13.74
CA ALA A 82 5.47 -5.84 13.37
C ALA A 82 6.88 -5.50 13.85
N THR A 83 7.51 -4.56 13.15
CA THR A 83 8.73 -3.89 13.57
C THR A 83 8.69 -2.40 13.24
N GLY A 84 9.37 -1.58 14.05
CA GLY A 84 9.69 -0.19 13.76
C GLY A 84 11.17 0.02 13.44
N ALA A 85 11.98 -1.06 13.43
CA ALA A 85 13.39 -0.98 13.08
C ALA A 85 13.58 -0.91 11.56
N LEU A 86 13.21 0.23 11.00
CA LEU A 86 13.26 0.54 9.57
C LEU A 86 14.29 1.64 9.33
N ALA A 87 14.98 1.57 8.19
CA ALA A 87 15.84 2.65 7.72
C ALA A 87 15.78 2.72 6.20
N GLY A 88 16.20 3.85 5.63
CA GLY A 88 16.32 3.98 4.19
C GLY A 88 16.15 5.41 3.72
N GLU A 89 16.45 5.59 2.45
CA GLU A 89 16.31 6.87 1.76
C GLU A 89 15.87 6.65 0.30
N ILE A 90 15.25 7.65 -0.26
CA ILE A 90 14.92 7.70 -1.67
C ILE A 90 15.24 9.07 -2.25
N ALA A 91 15.96 9.10 -3.36
CA ALA A 91 16.19 10.27 -4.17
C ALA A 91 15.27 10.22 -5.39
N LEU A 92 14.38 11.19 -5.48
CA LEU A 92 13.39 11.32 -6.55
C LEU A 92 13.74 12.52 -7.41
N ARG A 93 13.78 12.33 -8.72
CA ARG A 93 13.87 13.41 -9.70
C ARG A 93 12.47 13.79 -10.14
N PHE A 94 12.19 15.08 -10.02
CA PHE A 94 10.95 15.71 -10.50
C PHE A 94 11.30 16.56 -11.73
N ASP A 95 10.64 16.29 -12.85
CA ASP A 95 10.79 17.05 -14.09
C ASP A 95 9.48 17.04 -14.91
N GLU A 96 9.49 17.62 -16.11
CA GLU A 96 8.32 17.66 -17.00
C GLU A 96 7.84 16.27 -17.44
N ALA A 97 8.69 15.26 -17.39
CA ALA A 97 8.34 13.87 -17.71
C ALA A 97 7.66 13.14 -16.54
N GLY A 98 7.69 13.75 -15.33
CA GLY A 98 7.07 13.21 -14.13
C GLY A 98 8.05 12.98 -12.96
N VAL A 99 7.90 11.85 -12.27
CA VAL A 99 8.73 11.47 -11.12
C VAL A 99 9.50 10.20 -11.45
N ALA A 100 10.82 10.26 -11.29
CA ALA A 100 11.70 9.12 -11.47
C ALA A 100 12.53 8.84 -10.21
N ILE A 101 12.83 7.58 -9.95
CA ILE A 101 13.74 7.18 -8.86
C ILE A 101 15.17 7.25 -9.37
N GLU A 102 15.99 8.09 -8.76
CA GLU A 102 17.44 8.15 -9.00
C GLU A 102 18.17 7.11 -8.14
N ARG A 103 17.71 6.92 -6.92
CA ARG A 103 18.19 5.93 -5.97
C ARG A 103 17.12 5.72 -4.90
N GLY A 104 16.92 4.49 -4.47
CA GLY A 104 16.04 4.17 -3.35
C GLY A 104 16.50 2.87 -2.70
N GLU A 105 16.82 2.91 -1.41
CA GLU A 105 17.20 1.73 -0.64
C GLU A 105 16.56 1.79 0.73
N PHE A 106 15.88 0.72 1.09
CA PHE A 106 15.19 0.59 2.37
C PHE A 106 15.55 -0.73 3.04
N THR A 107 15.62 -0.71 4.36
CA THR A 107 15.92 -1.90 5.16
C THR A 107 14.94 -2.06 6.29
N ALA A 108 14.71 -3.31 6.68
CA ALA A 108 13.95 -3.67 7.87
C ALA A 108 14.73 -4.71 8.68
N ASP A 109 14.90 -4.47 9.98
CA ASP A 109 15.48 -5.45 10.89
C ASP A 109 14.40 -6.46 11.32
N LEU A 110 14.41 -7.62 10.68
CA LEU A 110 13.47 -8.71 10.91
C LEU A 110 13.72 -9.43 12.25
N SER A 111 14.89 -9.27 12.86
CA SER A 111 15.20 -9.85 14.17
C SER A 111 14.39 -9.20 15.29
N THR A 112 13.88 -8.00 15.04
CA THR A 112 13.07 -7.19 15.97
C THR A 112 11.57 -7.41 15.80
N LEU A 113 11.15 -8.27 14.86
CA LEU A 113 9.74 -8.62 14.68
C LEU A 113 9.12 -9.16 15.96
N THR A 114 7.97 -8.61 16.32
CA THR A 114 7.17 -9.04 17.46
C THR A 114 5.70 -9.20 17.08
N SER A 115 5.04 -10.19 17.68
CA SER A 115 3.63 -10.45 17.53
C SER A 115 2.94 -10.60 18.90
N ASP A 116 1.68 -11.03 18.90
CA ASP A 116 0.92 -11.39 20.12
C ASP A 116 1.42 -12.65 20.83
N ARG A 117 2.34 -13.43 20.19
CA ARG A 117 2.82 -14.72 20.68
C ARG A 117 4.34 -14.81 20.70
N PRO A 118 4.99 -14.68 21.87
CA PRO A 118 6.46 -14.74 21.98
C PRO A 118 7.08 -16.03 21.45
N ARG A 119 6.34 -17.16 21.50
CA ARG A 119 6.80 -18.44 20.93
C ARG A 119 6.84 -18.42 19.41
N ARG A 120 5.89 -17.71 18.77
CA ARG A 120 5.92 -17.46 17.30
C ARG A 120 7.13 -16.64 16.96
N ASP A 121 7.36 -15.55 17.68
CA ASP A 121 8.49 -14.64 17.45
C ASP A 121 9.84 -15.36 17.56
N GLN A 122 9.97 -16.23 18.56
CA GLN A 122 11.17 -17.07 18.72
C GLN A 122 11.33 -18.05 17.55
N ALA A 123 10.24 -18.69 17.12
CA ALA A 123 10.28 -19.64 16.01
C ALA A 123 10.60 -18.96 14.66
N ILE A 124 10.11 -17.73 14.43
CA ILE A 124 10.47 -16.90 13.27
C ILE A 124 11.96 -16.62 13.29
N ARG A 125 12.52 -16.18 14.41
CA ARG A 125 13.94 -15.85 14.53
C ARG A 125 14.85 -17.03 14.30
N ASP A 126 14.53 -18.18 14.87
CA ASP A 126 15.49 -19.28 14.98
C ASP A 126 15.29 -20.37 13.92
N ARG A 127 14.13 -20.46 13.29
CA ARG A 127 13.78 -21.64 12.52
C ARG A 127 13.21 -21.37 11.13
N TRP A 128 12.22 -20.47 10.97
CA TRP A 128 11.55 -20.31 9.69
C TRP A 128 12.14 -19.19 8.86
N LEU A 129 12.05 -17.97 9.33
CA LEU A 129 12.70 -16.83 8.65
C LEU A 129 14.21 -16.76 8.94
N GLU A 130 14.65 -17.43 10.00
CA GLU A 130 16.05 -17.42 10.49
C GLU A 130 16.59 -15.98 10.67
N SER A 131 15.73 -15.07 11.17
CA SER A 131 16.11 -13.66 11.30
C SER A 131 17.19 -13.41 12.36
N SER A 132 17.53 -14.40 13.20
CA SER A 132 18.77 -14.38 14.01
C SER A 132 20.02 -14.47 13.15
N ARG A 133 19.96 -15.09 11.97
CA ARG A 133 21.09 -15.26 11.02
C ARG A 133 21.03 -14.24 9.90
N PHE A 134 19.84 -13.96 9.39
CA PHE A 134 19.56 -13.04 8.31
C PHE A 134 18.66 -11.89 8.83
N PRO A 135 19.21 -10.97 9.65
CA PRO A 135 18.38 -9.99 10.33
C PRO A 135 17.78 -8.94 9.41
N ILE A 136 18.44 -8.63 8.30
CA ILE A 136 18.07 -7.50 7.45
C ILE A 136 17.41 -7.97 6.17
N ALA A 137 16.19 -7.48 5.93
CA ALA A 137 15.61 -7.47 4.59
C ALA A 137 15.89 -6.12 3.93
N THR A 138 16.09 -6.11 2.61
CA THR A 138 16.34 -4.90 1.83
C THR A 138 15.35 -4.77 0.69
N PHE A 139 15.05 -3.54 0.30
CA PHE A 139 14.32 -3.23 -0.92
C PHE A 139 15.06 -2.13 -1.68
N ALA A 140 15.52 -2.45 -2.89
CA ALA A 140 16.13 -1.50 -3.81
C ALA A 140 15.07 -1.05 -4.82
N ALA A 141 14.55 0.16 -4.63
CA ALA A 141 13.53 0.73 -5.50
C ALA A 141 14.16 1.19 -6.83
N SER A 142 13.52 0.86 -7.94
CA SER A 142 14.03 1.13 -9.28
C SER A 142 13.13 2.03 -10.13
N GLU A 143 11.81 1.88 -10.02
CA GLU A 143 10.88 2.58 -10.90
C GLU A 143 9.57 2.94 -10.21
N VAL A 144 9.06 4.15 -10.53
CA VAL A 144 7.68 4.56 -10.21
C VAL A 144 6.80 4.23 -11.42
N VAL A 145 5.74 3.47 -11.21
CA VAL A 145 4.80 3.11 -12.27
C VAL A 145 3.37 3.48 -11.87
N ASN A 146 2.51 3.67 -12.86
CA ASN A 146 1.11 4.01 -12.66
C ASN A 146 0.87 5.30 -11.84
N LEU A 147 1.81 6.25 -11.92
CA LEU A 147 1.62 7.56 -11.31
C LEU A 147 0.55 8.33 -12.10
N PRO A 148 -0.55 8.80 -11.48
CA PRO A 148 -1.56 9.60 -12.16
C PRO A 148 -0.97 10.89 -12.76
N ALA A 149 -1.42 11.26 -13.95
CA ALA A 149 -0.94 12.47 -14.63
C ALA A 149 -1.34 13.77 -13.90
N ASP A 150 -2.36 13.70 -13.04
CA ASP A 150 -2.85 14.79 -12.20
C ASP A 150 -2.34 14.72 -10.76
N ALA A 151 -1.32 13.89 -10.51
CA ALA A 151 -0.68 13.80 -9.20
C ALA A 151 -0.16 15.15 -8.74
N ALA A 152 -0.50 15.58 -7.53
CA ALA A 152 -0.16 16.89 -7.01
C ALA A 152 0.44 16.82 -5.60
N LEU A 153 1.34 17.77 -5.29
CA LEU A 153 1.84 17.95 -3.93
C LEU A 153 0.69 18.27 -2.96
N GLY A 154 0.79 17.79 -1.73
CA GLY A 154 -0.21 17.97 -0.70
C GLY A 154 -1.46 17.10 -0.83
N GLN A 155 -1.49 16.17 -1.80
CA GLN A 155 -2.57 15.20 -1.98
C GLN A 155 -2.07 13.77 -1.76
N ASP A 156 -2.98 12.88 -1.38
CA ASP A 156 -2.71 11.44 -1.32
C ASP A 156 -2.79 10.87 -2.72
N VAL A 157 -1.66 10.42 -3.25
CA VAL A 157 -1.52 9.93 -4.61
C VAL A 157 -1.30 8.41 -4.57
N PRO A 158 -2.15 7.60 -5.22
CA PRO A 158 -1.91 6.18 -5.42
C PRO A 158 -0.98 5.95 -6.63
N PHE A 159 0.01 5.08 -6.47
CA PHE A 159 0.94 4.66 -7.52
C PHE A 159 1.60 3.34 -7.12
N GLN A 160 2.51 2.85 -7.95
CA GLN A 160 3.29 1.66 -7.64
C GLN A 160 4.79 1.95 -7.70
N VAL A 161 5.56 1.21 -6.90
CA VAL A 161 7.03 1.20 -6.97
C VAL A 161 7.50 -0.21 -7.23
N GLN A 162 8.29 -0.37 -8.29
CA GLN A 162 8.96 -1.62 -8.61
C GLN A 162 10.40 -1.59 -8.12
N GLY A 163 10.94 -2.75 -7.80
CA GLY A 163 12.31 -2.92 -7.35
C GLY A 163 12.63 -4.34 -6.97
N ASP A 164 13.79 -4.53 -6.41
CA ASP A 164 14.30 -5.82 -5.96
C ASP A 164 14.23 -5.91 -4.43
N MET A 165 13.55 -6.94 -3.92
CA MET A 165 13.49 -7.23 -2.49
C MET A 165 14.36 -8.44 -2.15
N THR A 166 15.22 -8.29 -1.15
CA THR A 166 16.04 -9.38 -0.63
C THR A 166 15.55 -9.76 0.76
N ILE A 167 15.20 -11.03 0.93
CA ILE A 167 14.91 -11.66 2.21
C ILE A 167 15.85 -12.84 2.37
N ARG A 168 16.54 -12.92 3.52
CA ARG A 168 17.64 -13.87 3.74
C ARG A 168 18.76 -13.63 2.71
N ASP A 169 18.98 -14.57 1.80
CA ASP A 169 19.98 -14.54 0.73
C ASP A 169 19.35 -14.64 -0.67
N VAL A 170 18.03 -14.47 -0.77
CA VAL A 170 17.27 -14.55 -2.03
C VAL A 170 16.73 -13.18 -2.40
N THR A 171 17.00 -12.77 -3.63
CA THR A 171 16.52 -11.51 -4.21
C THR A 171 15.52 -11.78 -5.31
N ASN A 172 14.35 -11.14 -5.25
CA ASN A 172 13.32 -11.22 -6.28
C ASN A 172 12.78 -9.83 -6.63
N PRO A 173 12.37 -9.62 -7.89
CA PRO A 173 11.62 -8.42 -8.26
C PRO A 173 10.27 -8.42 -7.57
N ILE A 174 9.86 -7.24 -7.10
CA ILE A 174 8.58 -7.05 -6.42
C ILE A 174 7.98 -5.70 -6.76
N THR A 175 6.65 -5.62 -6.67
CA THR A 175 5.90 -4.37 -6.81
C THR A 175 5.21 -4.04 -5.49
N TRP A 176 5.32 -2.80 -5.07
CA TRP A 176 4.61 -2.25 -3.93
C TRP A 176 3.50 -1.33 -4.41
N ASP A 177 2.28 -1.58 -3.99
CA ASP A 177 1.16 -0.64 -4.09
C ASP A 177 1.33 0.44 -3.04
N MET A 178 1.38 1.68 -3.46
CA MET A 178 1.67 2.81 -2.59
C MET A 178 0.57 3.86 -2.65
N THR A 179 0.35 4.52 -1.51
CA THR A 179 -0.33 5.81 -1.45
C THR A 179 0.55 6.74 -0.66
N ALA A 180 0.97 7.85 -1.24
CA ALA A 180 1.84 8.82 -0.58
C ALA A 180 1.42 10.25 -0.82
N ARG A 181 1.78 11.11 0.13
CA ARG A 181 1.64 12.56 0.10
C ARG A 181 2.98 13.21 0.37
N VAL A 182 3.34 14.19 -0.44
CA VAL A 182 4.51 15.05 -0.21
C VAL A 182 4.01 16.46 0.13
N ASP A 183 4.32 16.94 1.32
CA ASP A 183 3.92 18.27 1.79
C ASP A 183 4.97 18.84 2.74
N GLY A 184 5.36 20.11 2.54
CA GLY A 184 6.28 20.85 3.42
C GLY A 184 7.61 20.13 3.70
N GLY A 185 8.18 19.41 2.72
CA GLY A 185 9.43 18.66 2.90
C GLY A 185 9.24 17.32 3.63
N MET A 186 8.01 16.90 3.89
CA MET A 186 7.69 15.57 4.42
C MET A 186 6.99 14.72 3.36
N MET A 187 7.34 13.43 3.34
CA MET A 187 6.60 12.41 2.62
C MET A 187 5.98 11.45 3.62
N THR A 188 4.66 11.26 3.52
CA THR A 188 3.92 10.34 4.38
C THR A 188 3.12 9.38 3.51
N GLY A 189 2.93 8.14 3.96
CA GLY A 189 2.15 7.21 3.17
C GLY A 189 2.11 5.80 3.71
N ALA A 190 1.51 4.95 2.90
CA ALA A 190 1.45 3.51 3.11
C ALA A 190 1.89 2.76 1.85
N ALA A 191 2.56 1.64 2.04
CA ALA A 191 2.96 0.71 1.00
C ALA A 191 2.48 -0.68 1.35
N THR A 192 2.00 -1.44 0.37
CA THR A 192 1.55 -2.83 0.56
C THR A 192 2.11 -3.70 -0.55
N THR A 193 2.57 -4.88 -0.19
CA THR A 193 2.97 -5.91 -1.16
C THR A 193 2.56 -7.29 -0.69
N PHE A 194 2.60 -8.25 -1.62
CA PHE A 194 2.31 -9.65 -1.38
C PHE A 194 3.37 -10.52 -2.07
N PHE A 195 3.81 -11.58 -1.38
CA PHE A 195 4.74 -12.57 -1.93
C PHE A 195 4.52 -13.95 -1.29
N TYR A 196 5.13 -14.98 -1.86
CA TYR A 196 5.16 -16.32 -1.29
C TYR A 196 6.50 -16.58 -0.59
N MET A 197 6.45 -17.22 0.60
CA MET A 197 7.64 -17.57 1.39
C MET A 197 8.61 -18.42 0.61
N LYS A 198 8.10 -19.35 -0.20
CA LYS A 198 8.91 -20.25 -1.05
C LYS A 198 9.71 -19.52 -2.11
N GLU A 199 9.24 -18.38 -2.59
CA GLU A 199 10.00 -17.54 -3.52
C GLU A 199 11.29 -17.01 -2.90
N TYR A 200 11.31 -16.89 -1.55
CA TYR A 200 12.48 -16.47 -0.77
C TYR A 200 13.19 -17.63 -0.07
N GLY A 201 12.96 -18.87 -0.53
CA GLY A 201 13.73 -20.05 -0.12
C GLY A 201 13.44 -20.56 1.28
N PHE A 202 12.27 -20.26 1.84
CA PHE A 202 11.82 -20.86 3.11
C PHE A 202 10.38 -21.37 3.03
N ASP A 203 10.15 -22.52 3.66
CA ASP A 203 8.83 -23.14 3.69
C ASP A 203 7.92 -22.47 4.72
N PRO A 204 6.61 -22.39 4.44
CA PRO A 204 5.63 -22.00 5.45
C PRO A 204 5.69 -22.89 6.68
N PRO A 205 5.54 -22.32 7.89
CA PRO A 205 5.49 -23.10 9.11
C PRO A 205 4.45 -24.20 9.07
N ASP A 206 4.85 -25.44 9.35
CA ASP A 206 3.97 -26.59 9.58
C ASP A 206 4.36 -27.24 10.90
N VAL A 207 3.45 -27.22 11.87
CA VAL A 207 3.61 -27.88 13.16
C VAL A 207 2.66 -29.07 13.16
N ALA A 208 3.22 -30.24 12.95
CA ALA A 208 2.50 -31.50 12.73
C ALA A 208 1.29 -31.70 13.65
N GLY A 209 0.10 -31.78 13.05
CA GLY A 209 -1.16 -32.01 13.76
C GLY A 209 -1.71 -30.82 14.57
N ILE A 210 -1.06 -29.67 14.53
CA ILE A 210 -1.44 -28.49 15.35
C ILE A 210 -1.77 -27.29 14.49
N LEU A 211 -0.84 -26.86 13.60
CA LEU A 211 -0.88 -25.60 12.90
C LEU A 211 -0.22 -25.71 11.53
N ARG A 212 -0.84 -25.11 10.52
CA ARG A 212 -0.24 -24.80 9.22
C ARG A 212 -0.34 -23.32 8.94
N VAL A 213 0.69 -22.77 8.32
CA VAL A 213 0.69 -21.39 7.83
C VAL A 213 0.56 -21.42 6.31
N THR A 214 -0.27 -20.56 5.74
CA THR A 214 -0.34 -20.39 4.27
C THR A 214 0.97 -19.81 3.74
N ASP A 215 1.31 -20.11 2.49
CA ASP A 215 2.56 -19.64 1.87
C ASP A 215 2.57 -18.12 1.64
N GLY A 216 1.39 -17.51 1.49
CA GLY A 216 1.26 -16.09 1.18
C GLY A 216 1.52 -15.18 2.37
N VAL A 217 2.30 -14.13 2.15
CA VAL A 217 2.58 -13.07 3.12
C VAL A 217 2.18 -11.73 2.53
N THR A 218 1.30 -10.99 3.22
CA THR A 218 1.08 -9.57 2.95
C THR A 218 1.95 -8.75 3.88
N VAL A 219 2.65 -7.76 3.34
CA VAL A 219 3.43 -6.79 4.12
C VAL A 219 2.87 -5.41 3.89
N THR A 220 2.67 -4.66 4.98
CA THR A 220 2.31 -3.24 4.93
C THR A 220 3.37 -2.41 5.65
N VAL A 221 3.67 -1.25 5.10
CA VAL A 221 4.55 -0.25 5.71
C VAL A 221 3.83 1.08 5.75
N ASN A 222 3.58 1.60 6.96
CA ASN A 222 3.21 2.99 7.14
C ASN A 222 4.50 3.77 7.38
N PHE A 223 4.73 4.81 6.63
CA PHE A 223 6.00 5.52 6.66
C PHE A 223 5.85 7.03 6.74
N VAL A 224 6.85 7.63 7.35
CA VAL A 224 7.15 9.05 7.30
C VAL A 224 8.59 9.20 6.85
N ALA A 225 8.83 10.03 5.85
CA ALA A 225 10.18 10.39 5.44
C ALA A 225 10.32 11.91 5.38
N GLN A 226 11.51 12.39 5.70
CA GLN A 226 11.84 13.81 5.73
C GLN A 226 12.83 14.15 4.63
N GLU A 227 12.58 15.25 3.92
CA GLU A 227 13.51 15.77 2.94
C GLU A 227 14.82 16.19 3.63
N THR A 228 15.92 15.75 3.06
CA THR A 228 17.27 16.16 3.48
C THR A 228 17.80 17.25 2.56
N PRO A 229 18.58 18.18 3.09
CA PRO A 229 19.18 19.26 2.30
C PRO A 229 20.08 18.75 1.19
#